data_55fec9d9b7d3f43491a28cdb0f931393
#
_entry.id   55fec9d9b7d3f43491a28cdb0f931393
#
_cell.length_a   1.000
_cell.length_b   1.000
_cell.length_c   1.000
_cell.angle_alpha   90.00
_cell.angle_beta   90.00
_cell.angle_gamma   90.00
#
_symmetry.space_group_name_H-M   'P 1'
#
loop_
_entity.id
_entity.type
_entity.pdbx_description
1 polymer ?
#
loop_
_entity_poly.entity_id
_entity_poly.type
_entity_poly.pdbx_seq_one_letter_code
_entity_poly.pdbx_strand_id
1 'polypeptide(L)'
;MTLPERLPWLFLAASRLRQALFLLFAVILVAGALYTARFGVYNETLVRVGGLGIGILLLLTRPSTTRHLARLLLDLALTALFVAALVRYSMIANMLEFGLYFLVPIDVVLGVGALVVVLEMARRAVGLPLVLVCLVAIGYALFGQHLGGMLSHSGVDMDSLMLTLWYSFDGVFGRPLAVVVGTIIVFIIFGTLLEALGAGDVLLKLAMRGLGWLRGGAAHAAVLASALFGSVSGSAVANVVGTGVVTIPMIKRTGFSGRFAGAVEASASSGGQIMPPIMGAVAFIMADLTGIPYLYICLAALIPALLYYGSLFACISVEAKRLNIERPDRALLPRMTGRDWLMLSTFVVPLGLIIGMLMLGSSPARAGFMAIAVALGLGLLLNREARSLKALQVAVTGAASASAKILVAVAAVGIVVGVMNLTGLGLRFASAAQALSDGSLLMSLIVMAMACLMLGMGMPTVPAYLIIILVMGPAVEALGVPTIAAHMFVVYFAVMSAITPPVALAGYAAASIADASPMGISVTAVRLALMGFLVPFAFVYSPSLLLITDFALGEFVWALLRLGAAIWMLALFAGRGHLWAIAGMLGAILLVLPGLYLQIGVLALAVLAEALYRLRKSGRFGQLNSLSL
;
A
#
# COMPACT_ATOMS: atom_id res chain seq x y z
N MET A 1 -40.98 3.37 -0.65
CA MET A 1 -41.51 4.73 -0.76
C MET A 1 -40.39 5.72 -0.97
N THR A 2 -40.35 6.38 -2.08
CA THR A 2 -39.35 7.42 -2.41
C THR A 2 -39.89 8.76 -1.94
N LEU A 3 -39.18 9.45 -1.05
CA LEU A 3 -39.50 10.78 -0.50
C LEU A 3 -39.60 11.94 -1.50
N PRO A 4 -39.12 11.85 -2.76
CA PRO A 4 -39.01 13.02 -3.63
C PRO A 4 -40.34 13.68 -4.01
N GLU A 5 -41.43 12.97 -3.95
CA GLU A 5 -42.72 13.50 -4.44
C GLU A 5 -43.53 14.30 -3.42
N ARG A 6 -43.28 14.13 -2.12
CA ARG A 6 -44.08 14.79 -1.09
C ARG A 6 -43.42 15.97 -0.38
N LEU A 7 -42.05 16.02 -0.26
CA LEU A 7 -41.35 17.08 0.47
C LEU A 7 -39.93 17.35 -0.14
N PRO A 8 -39.84 17.86 -1.36
CA PRO A 8 -38.57 18.09 -2.04
C PRO A 8 -37.64 19.09 -1.32
N TRP A 9 -38.22 20.04 -0.58
CA TRP A 9 -37.49 21.06 0.16
C TRP A 9 -36.74 20.50 1.38
N LEU A 10 -37.36 19.54 2.11
CA LEU A 10 -36.72 18.85 3.24
C LEU A 10 -35.49 18.05 2.77
N PHE A 11 -35.58 17.39 1.62
CA PHE A 11 -34.48 16.64 1.04
C PHE A 11 -33.34 17.57 0.59
N LEU A 12 -33.66 18.71 0.01
CA LEU A 12 -32.68 19.73 -0.37
C LEU A 12 -32.01 20.35 0.86
N ALA A 13 -32.76 20.64 1.92
CA ALA A 13 -32.20 21.14 3.17
C ALA A 13 -31.29 20.11 3.84
N ALA A 14 -31.71 18.84 3.93
CA ALA A 14 -30.91 17.75 4.46
C ALA A 14 -29.62 17.51 3.65
N SER A 15 -29.69 17.60 2.32
CA SER A 15 -28.51 17.46 1.46
C SER A 15 -27.52 18.60 1.64
N ARG A 16 -27.99 19.85 1.75
CA ARG A 16 -27.14 21.04 2.04
C ARG A 16 -26.50 20.94 3.43
N LEU A 17 -27.26 20.52 4.44
CA LEU A 17 -26.74 20.32 5.79
C LEU A 17 -25.65 19.21 5.80
N ARG A 18 -25.91 18.07 5.15
CA ARG A 18 -24.90 17.00 5.02
C ARG A 18 -23.63 17.50 4.33
N GLN A 19 -23.74 18.29 3.27
CA GLN A 19 -22.60 18.83 2.56
C GLN A 19 -21.82 19.82 3.43
N ALA A 20 -22.50 20.67 4.21
CA ALA A 20 -21.87 21.60 5.14
C ALA A 20 -21.15 20.85 6.27
N LEU A 21 -21.78 19.83 6.87
CA LEU A 21 -21.17 18.99 7.91
C LEU A 21 -19.97 18.19 7.37
N PHE A 22 -20.07 17.64 6.16
CA PHE A 22 -18.96 16.96 5.50
C PHE A 22 -17.75 17.87 5.33
N LEU A 23 -17.96 19.10 4.86
CA LEU A 23 -16.90 20.09 4.71
C LEU A 23 -16.31 20.51 6.07
N LEU A 24 -17.17 20.72 7.08
CA LEU A 24 -16.74 21.05 8.43
C LEU A 24 -15.82 19.97 9.01
N PHE A 25 -16.28 18.71 8.98
CA PHE A 25 -15.46 17.59 9.47
C PHE A 25 -14.19 17.38 8.67
N ALA A 26 -14.22 17.62 7.35
CA ALA A 26 -13.02 17.59 6.52
C ALA A 26 -11.99 18.63 6.95
N VAL A 27 -12.42 19.87 7.19
CA VAL A 27 -11.54 20.93 7.66
C VAL A 27 -11.00 20.63 9.06
N ILE A 28 -11.85 20.15 9.98
CA ILE A 28 -11.43 19.81 11.36
C ILE A 28 -10.38 18.68 11.33
N LEU A 29 -10.59 17.62 10.52
CA LEU A 29 -9.65 16.50 10.42
C LEU A 29 -8.30 16.96 9.88
N VAL A 30 -8.29 17.73 8.80
CA VAL A 30 -7.07 18.23 8.17
C VAL A 30 -6.36 19.23 9.09
N ALA A 31 -7.07 20.19 9.67
CA ALA A 31 -6.49 21.18 10.58
C ALA A 31 -5.95 20.53 11.87
N GLY A 32 -6.68 19.56 12.43
CA GLY A 32 -6.24 18.80 13.61
C GLY A 32 -4.96 18.02 13.35
N ALA A 33 -4.86 17.34 12.20
CA ALA A 33 -3.65 16.63 11.82
C ALA A 33 -2.45 17.57 11.60
N LEU A 34 -2.66 18.72 10.99
CA LEU A 34 -1.60 19.74 10.81
C LEU A 34 -1.18 20.37 12.15
N TYR A 35 -2.13 20.57 13.05
CA TYR A 35 -1.85 21.08 14.39
C TYR A 35 -0.99 20.09 15.20
N THR A 36 -1.38 18.82 15.25
CA THR A 36 -0.61 17.78 15.94
C THR A 36 0.78 17.58 15.33
N ALA A 37 0.91 17.66 14.02
CA ALA A 37 2.21 17.55 13.35
C ALA A 37 3.17 18.72 13.69
N ARG A 38 2.62 19.91 13.91
CA ARG A 38 3.43 21.11 14.23
C ARG A 38 3.78 21.23 15.70
N PHE A 39 2.80 21.00 16.58
CA PHE A 39 2.91 21.28 18.01
C PHE A 39 3.08 20.03 18.88
N GLY A 40 2.89 18.84 18.29
CA GLY A 40 2.91 17.57 19.01
C GLY A 40 1.55 17.15 19.54
N VAL A 41 1.50 15.96 20.12
CA VAL A 41 0.28 15.39 20.72
C VAL A 41 0.22 15.84 22.18
N TYR A 42 -0.73 16.70 22.50
CA TYR A 42 -0.96 17.18 23.85
C TYR A 42 -1.70 16.15 24.74
N ASN A 43 -2.67 15.48 24.18
CA ASN A 43 -3.46 14.42 24.84
C ASN A 43 -3.72 13.29 23.84
N GLU A 44 -3.17 12.10 24.13
CA GLU A 44 -3.29 10.95 23.24
C GLU A 44 -4.74 10.49 23.06
N THR A 45 -5.53 10.48 24.13
CA THR A 45 -6.93 10.09 24.12
C THR A 45 -7.72 11.01 23.18
N LEU A 46 -7.58 12.33 23.34
CA LEU A 46 -8.28 13.30 22.49
C LEU A 46 -7.90 13.12 21.01
N VAL A 47 -6.63 12.90 20.71
CA VAL A 47 -6.14 12.76 19.33
C VAL A 47 -6.60 11.46 18.71
N ARG A 48 -6.54 10.34 19.41
CA ARG A 48 -6.94 9.02 18.89
C ARG A 48 -8.47 8.92 18.76
N VAL A 49 -9.18 9.17 19.85
CA VAL A 49 -10.65 9.07 19.91
C VAL A 49 -11.31 10.15 19.07
N GLY A 50 -10.82 11.40 19.16
CA GLY A 50 -11.32 12.53 18.37
C GLY A 50 -11.01 12.36 16.87
N GLY A 51 -9.81 11.91 16.52
CA GLY A 51 -9.40 11.66 15.12
C GLY A 51 -10.27 10.60 14.44
N LEU A 52 -10.47 9.45 15.10
CA LEU A 52 -11.37 8.41 14.60
C LEU A 52 -12.83 8.91 14.57
N GLY A 53 -13.25 9.62 15.64
CA GLY A 53 -14.58 10.19 15.74
C GLY A 53 -14.92 11.09 14.57
N ILE A 54 -14.08 12.06 14.27
CA ILE A 54 -14.25 12.96 13.13
C ILE A 54 -14.19 12.19 11.81
N GLY A 55 -13.29 11.20 11.66
CA GLY A 55 -13.20 10.36 10.47
C GLY A 55 -14.49 9.58 10.19
N ILE A 56 -15.10 8.97 11.20
CA ILE A 56 -16.38 8.25 11.07
C ILE A 56 -17.53 9.22 10.76
N LEU A 57 -17.61 10.35 11.46
CA LEU A 57 -18.63 11.37 11.21
C LEU A 57 -18.52 11.92 9.78
N LEU A 58 -17.32 12.11 9.28
CA LEU A 58 -17.08 12.52 7.90
C LEU A 58 -17.62 11.50 6.90
N LEU A 59 -17.40 10.19 7.12
CA LEU A 59 -17.93 9.14 6.24
C LEU A 59 -19.47 9.05 6.30
N LEU A 60 -20.07 9.20 7.47
CA LEU A 60 -21.52 9.20 7.66
C LEU A 60 -22.20 10.42 7.01
N THR A 61 -21.53 11.57 7.01
CA THR A 61 -22.05 12.80 6.39
C THR A 61 -21.71 12.94 4.90
N ARG A 62 -20.97 11.98 4.32
CA ARG A 62 -20.59 12.03 2.90
C ARG A 62 -21.82 12.20 2.01
N PRO A 63 -21.84 13.18 1.08
CA PRO A 63 -22.92 13.38 0.14
C PRO A 63 -23.21 12.10 -0.66
N SER A 64 -24.46 11.65 -0.65
CA SER A 64 -24.91 10.45 -1.37
C SER A 64 -25.94 10.84 -2.41
N THR A 65 -25.85 10.25 -3.58
CA THR A 65 -26.84 10.40 -4.66
C THR A 65 -28.10 9.55 -4.41
N THR A 66 -28.05 8.62 -3.45
CA THR A 66 -29.19 7.73 -3.14
C THR A 66 -30.25 8.45 -2.33
N ARG A 67 -31.47 8.51 -2.87
CA ARG A 67 -32.65 9.18 -2.28
C ARG A 67 -33.51 8.25 -1.39
N HIS A 68 -32.93 7.18 -0.83
CA HIS A 68 -33.70 6.25 0.01
C HIS A 68 -33.75 6.72 1.46
N LEU A 69 -34.99 6.92 1.98
CA LEU A 69 -35.26 7.30 3.37
C LEU A 69 -34.64 6.32 4.39
N ALA A 70 -34.74 5.03 4.11
CA ALA A 70 -34.19 3.98 4.98
C ALA A 70 -32.68 4.15 5.22
N ARG A 71 -31.91 4.53 4.19
CA ARG A 71 -30.47 4.78 4.30
C ARG A 71 -30.18 6.05 5.14
N LEU A 72 -30.98 7.09 4.96
CA LEU A 72 -30.85 8.31 5.76
C LEU A 72 -31.11 8.03 7.24
N LEU A 73 -32.18 7.30 7.55
CA LEU A 73 -32.54 6.92 8.94
C LEU A 73 -31.44 6.03 9.55
N LEU A 74 -30.91 5.07 8.78
CA LEU A 74 -29.78 4.25 9.23
C LEU A 74 -28.55 5.10 9.53
N ASP A 75 -28.17 6.02 8.64
CA ASP A 75 -27.01 6.90 8.85
C ASP A 75 -27.20 7.78 10.09
N LEU A 76 -28.42 8.29 10.34
CA LEU A 76 -28.74 9.07 11.53
C LEU A 76 -28.66 8.22 12.80
N ALA A 77 -29.22 7.01 12.79
CA ALA A 77 -29.17 6.08 13.92
C ALA A 77 -27.72 5.70 14.26
N LEU A 78 -26.89 5.36 13.24
CA LEU A 78 -25.47 5.07 13.44
C LEU A 78 -24.70 6.29 13.97
N THR A 79 -25.04 7.50 13.48
CA THR A 79 -24.43 8.74 13.98
C THR A 79 -24.78 8.98 15.45
N ALA A 80 -26.07 8.85 15.83
CA ALA A 80 -26.51 9.05 17.20
C ALA A 80 -25.88 8.03 18.16
N LEU A 81 -25.86 6.74 17.78
CA LEU A 81 -25.22 5.67 18.54
C LEU A 81 -23.72 5.92 18.73
N PHE A 82 -23.02 6.30 17.67
CA PHE A 82 -21.60 6.55 17.72
C PHE A 82 -21.24 7.78 18.55
N VAL A 83 -22.00 8.87 18.41
CA VAL A 83 -21.82 10.08 19.23
C VAL A 83 -22.07 9.78 20.71
N ALA A 84 -23.12 9.01 21.04
CA ALA A 84 -23.38 8.59 22.40
C ALA A 84 -22.21 7.78 23.00
N ALA A 85 -21.65 6.85 22.23
CA ALA A 85 -20.49 6.06 22.64
C ALA A 85 -19.23 6.93 22.85
N LEU A 86 -18.97 7.92 21.96
CA LEU A 86 -17.85 8.86 22.11
C LEU A 86 -18.01 9.78 23.32
N VAL A 87 -19.21 10.30 23.55
CA VAL A 87 -19.50 11.14 24.74
C VAL A 87 -19.29 10.34 26.01
N ARG A 88 -19.81 9.11 26.04
CA ARG A 88 -19.62 8.22 27.20
C ARG A 88 -18.14 7.91 27.43
N TYR A 89 -17.40 7.57 26.37
CA TYR A 89 -15.95 7.36 26.46
C TYR A 89 -15.24 8.58 27.06
N SER A 90 -15.53 9.79 26.56
CA SER A 90 -14.88 11.01 27.05
C SER A 90 -15.23 11.33 28.52
N MET A 91 -16.43 10.96 29.00
CA MET A 91 -16.81 11.14 30.40
C MET A 91 -16.01 10.25 31.35
N ILE A 92 -15.65 9.05 30.94
CA ILE A 92 -14.97 8.05 31.77
C ILE A 92 -13.46 7.93 31.47
N ALA A 93 -12.96 8.61 30.43
CA ALA A 93 -11.59 8.47 29.94
C ALA A 93 -10.54 8.65 31.04
N ASN A 94 -10.62 9.70 31.85
CA ASN A 94 -9.69 9.94 32.94
C ASN A 94 -9.70 8.82 34.00
N MET A 95 -10.88 8.27 34.31
CA MET A 95 -11.00 7.18 35.28
C MET A 95 -10.43 5.88 34.70
N LEU A 96 -10.59 5.65 33.39
CA LEU A 96 -10.01 4.51 32.67
C LEU A 96 -8.48 4.59 32.65
N GLU A 97 -7.91 5.77 32.39
CA GLU A 97 -6.45 5.98 32.36
C GLU A 97 -5.80 5.69 33.74
N PHE A 98 -6.49 5.97 34.83
CA PHE A 98 -6.02 5.67 36.19
C PHE A 98 -6.37 4.25 36.67
N GLY A 99 -7.06 3.43 35.85
CA GLY A 99 -7.49 2.09 36.23
C GLY A 99 -8.54 2.05 37.36
N LEU A 100 -9.25 3.16 37.59
CA LEU A 100 -10.20 3.34 38.69
C LEU A 100 -11.65 3.10 38.28
N TYR A 101 -11.89 2.60 37.06
CA TYR A 101 -13.24 2.43 36.53
C TYR A 101 -13.55 1.00 36.15
N PHE A 102 -14.68 0.49 36.65
CA PHE A 102 -15.27 -0.77 36.24
C PHE A 102 -16.42 -0.50 35.29
N LEU A 103 -16.50 -1.24 34.18
CA LEU A 103 -17.56 -1.04 33.21
C LEU A 103 -18.93 -1.37 33.81
N VAL A 104 -19.88 -0.50 33.55
CA VAL A 104 -21.30 -0.74 33.87
C VAL A 104 -22.03 -1.21 32.61
N PRO A 105 -23.23 -1.87 32.73
CA PRO A 105 -23.89 -2.47 31.55
C PRO A 105 -24.11 -1.52 30.37
N ILE A 106 -24.33 -0.22 30.64
CA ILE A 106 -24.49 0.78 29.57
C ILE A 106 -23.18 0.98 28.77
N ASP A 107 -22.02 0.84 29.41
CA ASP A 107 -20.74 0.96 28.75
C ASP A 107 -20.53 -0.20 27.77
N VAL A 108 -20.90 -1.40 28.18
CA VAL A 108 -20.85 -2.59 27.34
C VAL A 108 -21.76 -2.43 26.12
N VAL A 109 -22.99 -1.98 26.33
CA VAL A 109 -23.97 -1.75 25.23
C VAL A 109 -23.46 -0.69 24.26
N LEU A 110 -22.94 0.43 24.76
CA LEU A 110 -22.39 1.50 23.93
C LEU A 110 -21.10 1.07 23.24
N GLY A 111 -20.24 0.29 23.90
CA GLY A 111 -19.03 -0.30 23.31
C GLY A 111 -19.37 -1.24 22.14
N VAL A 112 -20.29 -2.18 22.32
CA VAL A 112 -20.79 -3.04 21.24
C VAL A 112 -21.37 -2.21 20.10
N GLY A 113 -22.21 -1.21 20.43
CA GLY A 113 -22.77 -0.30 19.44
C GLY A 113 -21.70 0.45 18.64
N ALA A 114 -20.66 0.93 19.29
CA ALA A 114 -19.53 1.60 18.64
C ALA A 114 -18.77 0.65 17.71
N LEU A 115 -18.51 -0.59 18.15
CA LEU A 115 -17.88 -1.61 17.29
C LEU A 115 -18.72 -1.93 16.05
N VAL A 116 -20.04 -2.01 16.19
CA VAL A 116 -20.96 -2.19 15.05
C VAL A 116 -20.84 -1.03 14.07
N VAL A 117 -20.76 0.23 14.57
CA VAL A 117 -20.55 1.40 13.69
C VAL A 117 -19.18 1.33 13.00
N VAL A 118 -18.11 1.00 13.71
CA VAL A 118 -16.76 0.84 13.12
C VAL A 118 -16.78 -0.22 12.03
N LEU A 119 -17.38 -1.39 12.26
CA LEU A 119 -17.49 -2.48 11.29
C LEU A 119 -18.35 -2.08 10.07
N GLU A 120 -19.45 -1.38 10.27
CA GLU A 120 -20.28 -0.90 9.16
C GLU A 120 -19.53 0.15 8.33
N MET A 121 -18.78 1.05 8.97
CA MET A 121 -17.95 2.01 8.26
C MET A 121 -16.77 1.32 7.53
N ALA A 122 -16.15 0.30 8.12
CA ALA A 122 -15.15 -0.52 7.47
C ALA A 122 -15.71 -1.24 6.23
N ARG A 123 -16.93 -1.78 6.34
CA ARG A 123 -17.65 -2.39 5.21
C ARG A 123 -17.88 -1.39 4.07
N ARG A 124 -18.26 -0.16 4.40
CA ARG A 124 -18.50 0.91 3.38
C ARG A 124 -17.23 1.48 2.79
N ALA A 125 -16.16 1.59 3.56
CA ALA A 125 -14.90 2.25 3.17
C ALA A 125 -13.92 1.31 2.48
N VAL A 126 -13.84 0.06 2.94
CA VAL A 126 -12.85 -0.96 2.57
C VAL A 126 -13.50 -2.14 1.84
N GLY A 127 -14.61 -2.64 2.41
CA GLY A 127 -15.33 -3.79 1.88
C GLY A 127 -15.55 -4.89 2.91
N LEU A 128 -16.21 -5.95 2.47
CA LEU A 128 -16.61 -7.08 3.30
C LEU A 128 -15.44 -7.93 3.85
N PRO A 129 -14.31 -8.14 3.13
CA PRO A 129 -13.24 -9.03 3.59
C PRO A 129 -12.69 -8.65 4.98
N LEU A 130 -12.41 -7.37 5.21
CA LEU A 130 -11.91 -6.89 6.51
C LEU A 130 -12.92 -7.14 7.63
N VAL A 131 -14.20 -6.89 7.36
CA VAL A 131 -15.27 -7.10 8.35
C VAL A 131 -15.38 -8.57 8.73
N LEU A 132 -15.29 -9.48 7.76
CA LEU A 132 -15.33 -10.93 8.03
C LEU A 132 -14.15 -11.35 8.92
N VAL A 133 -12.95 -10.84 8.69
CA VAL A 133 -11.78 -11.11 9.56
C VAL A 133 -12.03 -10.61 10.97
N CYS A 134 -12.59 -9.40 11.14
CA CYS A 134 -12.95 -8.86 12.46
C CYS A 134 -14.02 -9.71 13.16
N LEU A 135 -15.07 -10.12 12.44
CA LEU A 135 -16.13 -10.97 12.99
C LEU A 135 -15.61 -12.35 13.41
N VAL A 136 -14.72 -12.95 12.62
CA VAL A 136 -14.04 -14.20 12.97
C VAL A 136 -13.20 -14.02 14.24
N ALA A 137 -12.45 -12.91 14.35
CA ALA A 137 -11.66 -12.61 15.55
C ALA A 137 -12.55 -12.44 16.79
N ILE A 138 -13.63 -11.66 16.71
CA ILE A 138 -14.59 -11.49 17.80
C ILE A 138 -15.24 -12.86 18.18
N GLY A 139 -15.67 -13.63 17.18
CA GLY A 139 -16.20 -14.96 17.39
C GLY A 139 -15.21 -15.90 18.07
N TYR A 140 -13.94 -15.81 17.70
CA TYR A 140 -12.87 -16.54 18.36
C TYR A 140 -12.71 -16.11 19.82
N ALA A 141 -12.70 -14.82 20.12
CA ALA A 141 -12.61 -14.34 21.50
C ALA A 141 -13.75 -14.87 22.39
N LEU A 142 -14.98 -14.95 21.86
CA LEU A 142 -16.16 -15.38 22.60
C LEU A 142 -16.30 -16.91 22.73
N PHE A 143 -15.88 -17.66 21.72
CA PHE A 143 -16.16 -19.09 21.62
C PHE A 143 -14.88 -19.97 21.56
N GLY A 144 -13.69 -19.38 21.47
CA GLY A 144 -12.44 -20.11 21.31
C GLY A 144 -12.08 -21.03 22.49
N GLN A 145 -12.66 -20.81 23.67
CA GLN A 145 -12.53 -21.72 24.81
C GLN A 145 -13.10 -23.13 24.53
N HIS A 146 -14.04 -23.24 23.58
CA HIS A 146 -14.64 -24.51 23.18
C HIS A 146 -13.87 -25.21 22.04
N LEU A 147 -12.85 -24.55 21.47
CA LEU A 147 -11.99 -25.14 20.46
C LEU A 147 -10.98 -26.06 21.15
N GLY A 148 -10.67 -27.19 20.51
CA GLY A 148 -9.65 -28.13 21.02
C GLY A 148 -8.24 -27.73 20.60
N GLY A 149 -7.23 -28.27 21.33
CA GLY A 149 -5.82 -28.18 20.95
C GLY A 149 -5.21 -26.79 21.09
N MET A 150 -4.34 -26.42 20.15
CA MET A 150 -3.54 -25.19 20.22
C MET A 150 -4.36 -23.88 20.13
N LEU A 151 -5.58 -23.95 19.64
CA LEU A 151 -6.45 -22.77 19.49
C LEU A 151 -7.35 -22.51 20.70
N SER A 152 -7.37 -23.39 21.72
CA SER A 152 -8.15 -23.20 22.93
C SER A 152 -7.55 -22.09 23.80
N HIS A 153 -8.40 -21.21 24.39
CA HIS A 153 -8.00 -20.22 25.40
C HIS A 153 -8.92 -20.30 26.63
N SER A 154 -8.57 -19.57 27.70
CA SER A 154 -9.28 -19.64 29.01
C SER A 154 -10.71 -19.08 29.03
N GLY A 155 -11.20 -18.57 27.91
CA GLY A 155 -12.44 -17.82 27.83
C GLY A 155 -12.23 -16.32 28.06
N VAL A 156 -13.10 -15.53 27.44
CA VAL A 156 -13.12 -14.07 27.55
C VAL A 156 -14.54 -13.63 27.85
N ASP A 157 -14.73 -12.92 28.94
CA ASP A 157 -16.02 -12.30 29.29
C ASP A 157 -16.26 -11.01 28.49
N MET A 158 -17.51 -10.60 28.39
CA MET A 158 -17.91 -9.46 27.57
C MET A 158 -17.34 -8.13 28.10
N ASP A 159 -17.19 -7.99 29.40
CA ASP A 159 -16.61 -6.78 30.03
C ASP A 159 -15.14 -6.62 29.67
N SER A 160 -14.34 -7.69 29.81
CA SER A 160 -12.94 -7.72 29.39
C SER A 160 -12.77 -7.49 27.89
N LEU A 161 -13.67 -8.06 27.08
CA LEU A 161 -13.65 -7.86 25.63
C LEU A 161 -13.92 -6.38 25.28
N MET A 162 -14.94 -5.76 25.86
CA MET A 162 -15.26 -4.36 25.60
C MET A 162 -14.21 -3.41 26.17
N LEU A 163 -13.68 -3.71 27.35
CA LEU A 163 -12.59 -2.95 27.95
C LEU A 163 -11.38 -2.93 26.99
N THR A 164 -10.99 -4.09 26.46
CA THR A 164 -9.86 -4.19 25.55
C THR A 164 -10.16 -3.56 24.18
N LEU A 165 -11.31 -3.86 23.57
CA LEU A 165 -11.56 -3.45 22.19
C LEU A 165 -11.95 -1.98 22.05
N TRP A 166 -12.73 -1.43 22.98
CA TRP A 166 -13.27 -0.07 22.86
C TRP A 166 -12.73 0.91 23.92
N TYR A 167 -12.50 0.47 25.15
CA TYR A 167 -12.16 1.35 26.27
C TYR A 167 -10.65 1.35 26.62
N SER A 168 -9.79 0.80 25.76
CA SER A 168 -8.34 0.81 25.95
C SER A 168 -7.59 1.18 24.66
N PHE A 169 -6.26 1.30 24.80
CA PHE A 169 -5.37 1.50 23.65
C PHE A 169 -4.81 0.20 23.06
N ASP A 170 -5.37 -0.94 23.45
CA ASP A 170 -4.99 -2.26 22.90
C ASP A 170 -5.91 -2.71 21.75
N GLY A 171 -7.07 -2.07 21.59
CA GLY A 171 -8.06 -2.36 20.56
C GLY A 171 -8.14 -1.30 19.45
N VAL A 172 -9.36 -0.79 19.24
CA VAL A 172 -9.68 0.18 18.18
C VAL A 172 -8.80 1.42 18.22
N PHE A 173 -8.43 1.90 19.41
CA PHE A 173 -7.58 3.08 19.61
C PHE A 173 -6.10 2.75 19.78
N GLY A 174 -5.66 1.59 19.34
CA GLY A 174 -4.32 1.07 19.48
C GLY A 174 -3.22 1.90 18.80
N ARG A 175 -1.95 1.48 18.98
CA ARG A 175 -0.78 2.14 18.38
C ARG A 175 -0.91 2.41 16.88
N PRO A 176 -1.40 1.47 16.03
CA PRO A 176 -1.54 1.74 14.61
C PRO A 176 -2.44 2.95 14.31
N LEU A 177 -3.51 3.16 15.08
CA LEU A 177 -4.38 4.33 14.92
C LEU A 177 -3.65 5.62 15.32
N ALA A 178 -2.84 5.60 16.38
CA ALA A 178 -2.04 6.75 16.79
C ALA A 178 -1.10 7.21 15.66
N VAL A 179 -0.43 6.28 14.99
CA VAL A 179 0.44 6.59 13.84
C VAL A 179 -0.34 7.18 12.68
N VAL A 180 -1.56 6.65 12.42
CA VAL A 180 -2.41 7.21 11.36
C VAL A 180 -2.75 8.66 11.66
N VAL A 181 -3.26 8.95 12.86
CA VAL A 181 -3.69 10.31 13.24
C VAL A 181 -2.49 11.26 13.36
N GLY A 182 -1.40 10.80 13.97
CA GLY A 182 -0.23 11.64 14.26
C GLY A 182 0.69 11.88 13.05
N THR A 183 0.74 10.96 12.10
CA THR A 183 1.75 11.02 11.03
C THR A 183 1.16 10.78 9.64
N ILE A 184 0.41 9.70 9.43
CA ILE A 184 0.01 9.28 8.08
C ILE A 184 -0.93 10.29 7.42
N ILE A 185 -1.87 10.87 8.16
CA ILE A 185 -2.80 11.89 7.62
C ILE A 185 -2.04 13.07 7.03
N VAL A 186 -0.93 13.48 7.64
CA VAL A 186 -0.09 14.57 7.12
C VAL A 186 0.45 14.23 5.72
N PHE A 187 0.92 13.01 5.51
CA PHE A 187 1.42 12.58 4.20
C PHE A 187 0.29 12.37 3.17
N ILE A 188 -0.90 11.98 3.61
CA ILE A 188 -2.08 11.95 2.74
C ILE A 188 -2.45 13.36 2.28
N ILE A 189 -2.43 14.35 3.19
CA ILE A 189 -2.63 15.76 2.86
C ILE A 189 -1.57 16.23 1.87
N PHE A 190 -0.29 15.90 2.11
CA PHE A 190 0.80 16.23 1.21
C PHE A 190 0.59 15.64 -0.20
N GLY A 191 0.27 14.34 -0.30
CA GLY A 191 0.03 13.68 -1.58
C GLY A 191 -1.14 14.27 -2.36
N THR A 192 -2.29 14.49 -1.70
CA THR A 192 -3.47 15.09 -2.33
C THR A 192 -3.26 16.56 -2.70
N LEU A 193 -2.45 17.29 -1.94
CA LEU A 193 -2.06 18.65 -2.28
C LEU A 193 -1.20 18.67 -3.55
N LEU A 194 -0.18 17.81 -3.66
CA LEU A 194 0.66 17.72 -4.85
C LEU A 194 -0.15 17.34 -6.10
N GLU A 195 -1.13 16.44 -5.94
CA GLU A 195 -2.06 16.09 -7.03
C GLU A 195 -2.86 17.31 -7.48
N ALA A 196 -3.45 18.04 -6.53
CA ALA A 196 -4.23 19.26 -6.81
C ALA A 196 -3.36 20.38 -7.43
N LEU A 197 -2.06 20.40 -7.15
CA LEU A 197 -1.10 21.33 -7.75
C LEU A 197 -0.64 20.93 -9.16
N GLY A 198 -1.06 19.77 -9.69
CA GLY A 198 -0.71 19.30 -11.04
C GLY A 198 0.69 18.71 -11.15
N ALA A 199 1.27 18.22 -10.04
CA ALA A 199 2.60 17.60 -10.04
C ALA A 199 2.68 16.37 -10.97
N GLY A 200 1.59 15.61 -11.13
CA GLY A 200 1.53 14.42 -11.98
C GLY A 200 1.85 14.70 -13.44
N ASP A 201 1.31 15.79 -14.01
CA ASP A 201 1.53 16.15 -15.42
C ASP A 201 2.99 16.50 -15.69
N VAL A 202 3.61 17.25 -14.77
CA VAL A 202 5.02 17.65 -14.92
C VAL A 202 5.96 16.46 -14.75
N LEU A 203 5.67 15.55 -13.82
CA LEU A 203 6.41 14.31 -13.65
C LEU A 203 6.33 13.40 -14.88
N LEU A 204 5.14 13.31 -15.50
CA LEU A 204 4.97 12.55 -16.74
C LEU A 204 5.76 13.18 -17.90
N LYS A 205 5.74 14.51 -18.06
CA LYS A 205 6.57 15.20 -19.06
C LYS A 205 8.05 14.96 -18.84
N LEU A 206 8.52 15.02 -17.59
CA LEU A 206 9.90 14.73 -17.22
C LEU A 206 10.28 13.29 -17.59
N ALA A 207 9.42 12.32 -17.23
CA ALA A 207 9.61 10.91 -17.55
C ALA A 207 9.65 10.65 -19.07
N MET A 208 8.73 11.29 -19.82
CA MET A 208 8.71 11.21 -21.29
C MET A 208 9.99 11.83 -21.90
N ARG A 209 10.45 12.94 -21.38
CA ARG A 209 11.71 13.56 -21.85
C ARG A 209 12.93 12.67 -21.59
N GLY A 210 12.97 12.02 -20.40
CA GLY A 210 14.07 11.14 -19.98
C GLY A 210 14.09 9.78 -20.69
N LEU A 211 12.94 9.13 -20.82
CA LEU A 211 12.82 7.74 -21.23
C LEU A 211 12.02 7.52 -22.52
N GLY A 212 11.30 8.53 -23.00
CA GLY A 212 10.40 8.43 -24.15
C GLY A 212 11.10 8.03 -25.45
N TRP A 213 12.40 8.30 -25.60
CA TRP A 213 13.22 7.94 -26.76
C TRP A 213 13.59 6.45 -26.85
N LEU A 214 13.35 5.68 -25.76
CA LEU A 214 13.58 4.24 -25.75
C LEU A 214 12.53 3.53 -26.61
N ARG A 215 12.85 2.32 -27.07
CA ARG A 215 11.86 1.43 -27.70
C ARG A 215 10.80 1.06 -26.66
N GLY A 216 9.53 1.40 -26.92
CA GLY A 216 8.45 1.34 -25.92
C GLY A 216 8.53 2.45 -24.87
N GLY A 217 9.12 3.60 -25.23
CA GLY A 217 9.43 4.72 -24.33
C GLY A 217 8.22 5.26 -23.56
N ALA A 218 7.01 5.22 -24.14
CA ALA A 218 5.79 5.61 -23.45
C ALA A 218 5.51 4.73 -22.21
N ALA A 219 5.71 3.42 -22.33
CA ALA A 219 5.54 2.50 -21.20
C ALA A 219 6.63 2.69 -20.13
N HIS A 220 7.90 2.91 -20.55
CA HIS A 220 8.97 3.22 -19.61
C HIS A 220 8.73 4.53 -18.85
N ALA A 221 8.27 5.57 -19.56
CA ALA A 221 7.93 6.85 -18.95
C ALA A 221 6.76 6.74 -17.98
N ALA A 222 5.73 5.94 -18.33
CA ALA A 222 4.63 5.64 -17.43
C ALA A 222 5.10 4.98 -16.13
N VAL A 223 5.99 3.96 -16.22
CA VAL A 223 6.56 3.30 -15.04
C VAL A 223 7.30 4.30 -14.16
N LEU A 224 8.14 5.17 -14.73
CA LEU A 224 8.87 6.17 -13.94
C LEU A 224 7.94 7.20 -13.32
N ALA A 225 6.97 7.71 -14.07
CA ALA A 225 5.99 8.67 -13.56
C ALA A 225 5.14 8.08 -12.42
N SER A 226 4.64 6.84 -12.61
CA SER A 226 3.88 6.12 -11.59
C SER A 226 4.73 5.75 -10.37
N ALA A 227 6.03 5.48 -10.52
CA ALA A 227 6.94 5.25 -9.41
C ALA A 227 7.09 6.51 -8.55
N LEU A 228 7.35 7.65 -9.19
CA LEU A 228 7.53 8.94 -8.50
C LEU A 228 6.22 9.43 -7.85
N PHE A 229 5.11 9.37 -8.58
CA PHE A 229 3.81 9.78 -8.04
C PHE A 229 3.30 8.81 -6.98
N GLY A 230 3.45 7.50 -7.23
CA GLY A 230 3.05 6.43 -6.32
C GLY A 230 3.78 6.45 -4.99
N SER A 231 5.07 6.86 -4.99
CA SER A 231 5.85 7.01 -3.75
C SER A 231 5.23 8.03 -2.79
N VAL A 232 4.48 9.01 -3.30
CA VAL A 232 3.81 10.04 -2.51
C VAL A 232 2.35 9.70 -2.23
N SER A 233 1.62 9.15 -3.20
CA SER A 233 0.19 8.84 -3.06
C SER A 233 -0.10 7.68 -2.10
N GLY A 234 0.84 6.73 -2.00
CA GLY A 234 0.74 5.57 -1.10
C GLY A 234 -0.41 4.60 -1.38
N SER A 235 -1.12 4.74 -2.51
CA SER A 235 -2.24 3.89 -2.89
C SER A 235 -2.14 3.47 -4.36
N ALA A 236 -2.01 2.16 -4.61
CA ALA A 236 -1.95 1.62 -5.96
C ALA A 236 -3.19 1.99 -6.80
N VAL A 237 -4.38 1.88 -6.22
CA VAL A 237 -5.64 2.20 -6.93
C VAL A 237 -5.74 3.69 -7.25
N ALA A 238 -5.41 4.56 -6.28
CA ALA A 238 -5.44 6.01 -6.50
C ALA A 238 -4.41 6.41 -7.58
N ASN A 239 -3.21 5.80 -7.56
CA ASN A 239 -2.18 6.04 -8.55
C ASN A 239 -2.63 5.61 -9.96
N VAL A 240 -3.20 4.40 -10.11
CA VAL A 240 -3.77 3.94 -11.40
C VAL A 240 -4.83 4.91 -11.93
N VAL A 241 -5.72 5.40 -11.07
CA VAL A 241 -6.77 6.34 -11.49
C VAL A 241 -6.18 7.71 -11.84
N GLY A 242 -5.20 8.20 -11.07
CA GLY A 242 -4.59 9.52 -11.27
C GLY A 242 -3.70 9.56 -12.51
N THR A 243 -2.75 8.64 -12.64
CA THR A 243 -1.78 8.62 -13.76
C THR A 243 -2.27 7.81 -14.95
N GLY A 244 -2.99 6.70 -14.73
CA GLY A 244 -3.41 5.76 -15.76
C GLY A 244 -4.36 6.34 -16.80
N VAL A 245 -5.17 7.34 -16.45
CA VAL A 245 -6.04 8.04 -17.41
C VAL A 245 -5.23 8.66 -18.57
N VAL A 246 -4.00 9.06 -18.32
CA VAL A 246 -3.09 9.62 -19.33
C VAL A 246 -2.14 8.56 -19.88
N THR A 247 -1.53 7.78 -18.99
CA THR A 247 -0.46 6.83 -19.36
C THR A 247 -0.97 5.63 -20.15
N ILE A 248 -2.11 5.03 -19.78
CA ILE A 248 -2.66 3.85 -20.47
C ILE A 248 -2.99 4.17 -21.94
N PRO A 249 -3.75 5.24 -22.27
CA PRO A 249 -3.97 5.63 -23.68
C PRO A 249 -2.67 5.93 -24.42
N MET A 250 -1.68 6.56 -23.75
CA MET A 250 -0.39 6.86 -24.32
C MET A 250 0.38 5.58 -24.71
N ILE A 251 0.40 4.58 -23.84
CA ILE A 251 1.04 3.27 -24.11
C ILE A 251 0.31 2.56 -25.27
N LYS A 252 -1.03 2.55 -25.28
CA LYS A 252 -1.82 1.95 -26.36
C LYS A 252 -1.50 2.56 -27.73
N ARG A 253 -1.34 3.88 -27.81
CA ARG A 253 -1.01 4.59 -29.06
C ARG A 253 0.36 4.20 -29.63
N THR A 254 1.27 3.66 -28.84
CA THR A 254 2.60 3.20 -29.30
C THR A 254 2.60 1.75 -29.80
N GLY A 255 1.44 1.07 -29.85
CA GLY A 255 1.29 -0.27 -30.41
C GLY A 255 1.18 -1.39 -29.39
N PHE A 256 1.17 -1.10 -28.09
CA PHE A 256 0.87 -2.10 -27.06
C PHE A 256 -0.64 -2.34 -26.94
N SER A 257 -1.02 -3.59 -26.59
CA SER A 257 -2.41 -3.92 -26.29
C SER A 257 -2.91 -3.21 -25.04
N GLY A 258 -4.23 -2.93 -24.96
CA GLY A 258 -4.86 -2.38 -23.76
C GLY A 258 -4.60 -3.22 -22.51
N ARG A 259 -4.61 -4.56 -22.66
CA ARG A 259 -4.27 -5.50 -21.60
C ARG A 259 -2.86 -5.28 -21.06
N PHE A 260 -1.86 -5.11 -21.93
CA PHE A 260 -0.48 -4.87 -21.52
C PHE A 260 -0.31 -3.47 -20.92
N ALA A 261 -0.91 -2.44 -21.52
CA ALA A 261 -0.86 -1.07 -21.02
C ALA A 261 -1.45 -0.95 -19.62
N GLY A 262 -2.63 -1.56 -19.38
CA GLY A 262 -3.23 -1.63 -18.05
C GLY A 262 -2.38 -2.40 -17.05
N ALA A 263 -1.72 -3.48 -17.49
CA ALA A 263 -0.85 -4.28 -16.62
C ALA A 263 0.43 -3.53 -16.22
N VAL A 264 1.04 -2.79 -17.14
CA VAL A 264 2.21 -1.92 -16.86
C VAL A 264 1.85 -0.88 -15.81
N GLU A 265 0.71 -0.19 -15.99
CA GLU A 265 0.25 0.85 -15.07
C GLU A 265 -0.09 0.27 -13.68
N ALA A 266 -0.84 -0.85 -13.63
CA ALA A 266 -1.20 -1.49 -12.36
C ALA A 266 0.05 -1.96 -11.59
N SER A 267 1.03 -2.56 -12.28
CA SER A 267 2.30 -3.00 -11.67
C SER A 267 3.12 -1.81 -11.18
N ALA A 268 3.30 -0.78 -12.02
CA ALA A 268 4.06 0.41 -11.65
C ALA A 268 3.44 1.14 -10.46
N SER A 269 2.12 1.29 -10.46
CA SER A 269 1.36 1.93 -9.38
C SER A 269 1.44 1.16 -8.06
N SER A 270 1.41 -0.17 -8.11
CA SER A 270 1.59 -0.99 -6.91
C SER A 270 2.98 -0.83 -6.33
N GLY A 271 4.03 -0.86 -7.18
CA GLY A 271 5.41 -0.63 -6.76
C GLY A 271 5.66 0.73 -6.11
N GLY A 272 4.84 1.74 -6.39
CA GLY A 272 4.94 3.07 -5.75
C GLY A 272 4.88 3.01 -4.23
N GLN A 273 4.15 2.05 -3.66
CA GLN A 273 4.03 1.88 -2.20
C GLN A 273 5.31 1.34 -1.53
N ILE A 274 6.23 0.76 -2.29
CA ILE A 274 7.54 0.28 -1.79
C ILE A 274 8.69 1.19 -2.22
N MET A 275 8.40 2.26 -2.97
CA MET A 275 9.43 3.18 -3.48
C MET A 275 9.66 4.34 -2.50
N PRO A 276 10.89 4.50 -1.95
CA PRO A 276 11.24 5.67 -1.15
C PRO A 276 11.08 6.98 -1.94
N PRO A 277 10.89 8.12 -1.26
CA PRO A 277 11.10 8.34 0.17
C PRO A 277 9.85 8.25 1.05
N ILE A 278 8.61 8.17 0.52
CA ILE A 278 7.42 8.19 1.38
C ILE A 278 6.81 6.79 1.54
N MET A 279 6.84 5.93 0.50
CA MET A 279 6.48 4.50 0.58
C MET A 279 5.03 4.21 1.04
N GLY A 280 4.17 5.23 1.09
CA GLY A 280 2.81 5.08 1.64
C GLY A 280 2.75 4.89 3.15
N ALA A 281 1.54 4.61 3.66
CA ALA A 281 1.23 4.58 5.09
C ALA A 281 1.94 3.46 5.87
N VAL A 282 2.25 2.35 5.22
CA VAL A 282 2.76 1.13 5.88
C VAL A 282 4.15 1.35 6.48
N ALA A 283 5.02 2.10 5.81
CA ALA A 283 6.39 2.33 6.27
C ALA A 283 6.45 3.14 7.58
N PHE A 284 5.50 4.06 7.80
CA PHE A 284 5.39 4.80 9.06
C PHE A 284 4.94 3.90 10.22
N ILE A 285 3.99 3.00 9.94
CA ILE A 285 3.54 2.01 10.93
C ILE A 285 4.67 1.03 11.23
N MET A 286 5.43 0.61 10.22
CA MET A 286 6.61 -0.23 10.40
C MET A 286 7.63 0.45 11.32
N ALA A 287 7.91 1.74 11.12
CA ALA A 287 8.84 2.49 11.95
C ALA A 287 8.40 2.52 13.43
N ASP A 288 7.09 2.69 13.68
CA ASP A 288 6.53 2.67 15.04
C ASP A 288 6.58 1.27 15.67
N LEU A 289 6.20 0.23 14.94
CA LEU A 289 6.17 -1.14 15.46
C LEU A 289 7.56 -1.70 15.72
N THR A 290 8.55 -1.38 14.86
CA THR A 290 9.91 -1.91 14.98
C THR A 290 10.84 -1.03 15.80
N GLY A 291 10.48 0.23 16.04
CA GLY A 291 11.39 1.23 16.63
C GLY A 291 12.54 1.65 15.72
N ILE A 292 12.58 1.16 14.47
CA ILE A 292 13.60 1.52 13.48
C ILE A 292 13.27 2.92 12.91
N PRO A 293 14.22 3.88 12.95
CA PRO A 293 13.97 5.20 12.40
C PRO A 293 13.55 5.13 10.93
N TYR A 294 12.55 5.90 10.56
CA TYR A 294 11.93 5.89 9.23
C TYR A 294 12.93 6.00 8.06
N LEU A 295 13.98 6.81 8.22
CA LEU A 295 15.02 6.98 7.20
C LEU A 295 15.73 5.65 6.89
N TYR A 296 16.00 4.82 7.90
CA TYR A 296 16.62 3.51 7.71
C TYR A 296 15.68 2.54 6.98
N ILE A 297 14.37 2.63 7.23
CA ILE A 297 13.37 1.86 6.47
C ILE A 297 13.38 2.27 4.98
N CYS A 298 13.48 3.57 4.71
CA CYS A 298 13.64 4.07 3.33
C CYS A 298 14.92 3.53 2.67
N LEU A 299 16.04 3.49 3.39
CA LEU A 299 17.29 2.91 2.88
C LEU A 299 17.15 1.41 2.61
N ALA A 300 16.52 0.67 3.53
CA ALA A 300 16.26 -0.76 3.36
C ALA A 300 15.38 -1.07 2.14
N ALA A 301 14.42 -0.21 1.85
CA ALA A 301 13.51 -0.39 0.73
C ALA A 301 14.14 -0.02 -0.63
N LEU A 302 15.20 0.79 -0.65
CA LEU A 302 15.71 1.40 -1.88
C LEU A 302 16.17 0.37 -2.91
N ILE A 303 17.06 -0.52 -2.53
CA ILE A 303 17.61 -1.54 -3.45
C ILE A 303 16.54 -2.54 -3.91
N PRO A 304 15.71 -3.11 -3.02
CA PRO A 304 14.59 -3.94 -3.41
C PRO A 304 13.62 -3.26 -4.38
N ALA A 305 13.28 -1.99 -4.16
CA ALA A 305 12.42 -1.22 -5.06
C ALA A 305 13.06 -1.00 -6.44
N LEU A 306 14.35 -0.65 -6.49
CA LEU A 306 15.09 -0.49 -7.75
C LEU A 306 15.15 -1.80 -8.56
N LEU A 307 15.32 -2.94 -7.90
CA LEU A 307 15.27 -4.27 -8.55
C LEU A 307 13.88 -4.56 -9.12
N TYR A 308 12.84 -4.23 -8.38
CA TYR A 308 11.46 -4.36 -8.84
C TYR A 308 11.20 -3.54 -10.11
N TYR A 309 11.50 -2.24 -10.08
CA TYR A 309 11.30 -1.36 -11.23
C TYR A 309 12.24 -1.71 -12.40
N GLY A 310 13.47 -2.11 -12.11
CA GLY A 310 14.41 -2.63 -13.11
C GLY A 310 13.84 -3.81 -13.88
N SER A 311 13.12 -4.71 -13.20
CA SER A 311 12.45 -5.84 -13.86
C SER A 311 11.30 -5.39 -14.78
N LEU A 312 10.51 -4.41 -14.38
CA LEU A 312 9.46 -3.85 -15.24
C LEU A 312 10.06 -3.23 -16.49
N PHE A 313 11.15 -2.44 -16.36
CA PHE A 313 11.88 -1.88 -17.51
C PHE A 313 12.41 -2.96 -18.45
N ALA A 314 12.97 -4.03 -17.92
CA ALA A 314 13.49 -5.14 -18.71
C ALA A 314 12.36 -5.86 -19.46
N CYS A 315 11.25 -6.19 -18.80
CA CYS A 315 10.09 -6.85 -19.41
C CYS A 315 9.46 -5.99 -20.52
N ILE A 316 9.28 -4.68 -20.28
CA ILE A 316 8.77 -3.75 -21.30
C ILE A 316 9.69 -3.67 -22.51
N SER A 317 11.01 -3.63 -22.29
CA SER A 317 12.00 -3.57 -23.37
C SER A 317 11.97 -4.81 -24.25
N VAL A 318 11.80 -5.99 -23.67
CA VAL A 318 11.70 -7.26 -24.40
C VAL A 318 10.38 -7.33 -25.18
N GLU A 319 9.27 -6.96 -24.54
CA GLU A 319 7.96 -6.95 -25.21
C GLU A 319 7.90 -5.94 -26.37
N ALA A 320 8.49 -4.75 -26.19
CA ALA A 320 8.59 -3.75 -27.26
C ALA A 320 9.41 -4.26 -28.46
N LYS A 321 10.48 -5.06 -28.19
CA LYS A 321 11.24 -5.73 -29.26
C LYS A 321 10.40 -6.82 -29.94
N ARG A 322 9.66 -7.61 -29.18
CA ARG A 322 8.80 -8.69 -29.68
C ARG A 322 7.73 -8.16 -30.64
N LEU A 323 7.14 -7.02 -30.29
CA LEU A 323 6.09 -6.35 -31.06
C LEU A 323 6.65 -5.45 -32.17
N ASN A 324 7.97 -5.40 -32.38
CA ASN A 324 8.66 -4.52 -33.33
C ASN A 324 8.28 -3.04 -33.19
N ILE A 325 7.98 -2.59 -31.96
CA ILE A 325 7.67 -1.19 -31.70
C ILE A 325 8.89 -0.33 -32.06
N GLU A 326 8.70 0.68 -32.89
CA GLU A 326 9.74 1.59 -33.31
C GLU A 326 10.16 2.54 -32.16
N ARG A 327 11.38 3.08 -32.27
CA ARG A 327 11.84 4.15 -31.39
C ARG A 327 11.20 5.46 -31.84
N PRO A 328 10.56 6.22 -30.93
CA PRO A 328 10.06 7.54 -31.28
C PRO A 328 11.21 8.47 -31.65
N ASP A 329 10.95 9.39 -32.60
CA ASP A 329 11.87 10.48 -32.86
C ASP A 329 11.97 11.39 -31.64
N ARG A 330 13.20 11.70 -31.21
CA ARG A 330 13.47 12.61 -30.09
C ARG A 330 12.90 14.02 -30.30
N ALA A 331 12.73 14.44 -31.55
CA ALA A 331 12.15 15.74 -31.89
C ALA A 331 10.67 15.84 -31.54
N LEU A 332 9.95 14.70 -31.52
CA LEU A 332 8.53 14.61 -31.20
C LEU A 332 8.24 14.51 -29.69
N LEU A 333 9.29 14.33 -28.87
CA LEU A 333 9.13 14.23 -27.42
C LEU A 333 8.81 15.61 -26.81
N PRO A 334 7.95 15.65 -25.75
CA PRO A 334 7.61 16.92 -25.12
C PRO A 334 8.84 17.62 -24.60
N ARG A 335 8.95 18.91 -24.90
CA ARG A 335 10.02 19.77 -24.39
C ARG A 335 9.63 20.33 -23.03
N MET A 336 10.54 20.28 -22.07
CA MET A 336 10.37 20.95 -20.78
C MET A 336 10.55 22.46 -20.97
N THR A 337 9.51 23.21 -20.68
CA THR A 337 9.56 24.69 -20.67
C THR A 337 10.12 25.21 -19.35
N GLY A 338 10.52 26.49 -19.29
CA GLY A 338 10.92 27.11 -18.02
C GLY A 338 9.80 27.03 -16.95
N ARG A 339 8.54 27.12 -17.37
CA ARG A 339 7.38 26.93 -16.48
C ARG A 339 7.29 25.50 -15.94
N ASP A 340 7.56 24.48 -16.77
CA ASP A 340 7.53 23.07 -16.31
C ASP A 340 8.64 22.83 -15.27
N TRP A 341 9.83 23.41 -15.41
CA TRP A 341 10.90 23.34 -14.41
C TRP A 341 10.54 24.04 -13.10
N LEU A 342 9.88 25.19 -13.19
CA LEU A 342 9.35 25.88 -12.00
C LEU A 342 8.25 25.05 -11.32
N MET A 343 7.34 24.45 -12.10
CA MET A 343 6.31 23.57 -11.54
C MET A 343 6.91 22.29 -10.93
N LEU A 344 8.00 21.75 -11.48
CA LEU A 344 8.71 20.60 -10.90
C LEU A 344 9.26 20.92 -9.51
N SER A 345 9.60 22.18 -9.22
CA SER A 345 10.06 22.58 -7.88
C SER A 345 9.00 22.38 -6.81
N THR A 346 7.69 22.44 -7.15
CA THR A 346 6.60 22.15 -6.20
C THR A 346 6.61 20.69 -5.70
N PHE A 347 7.26 19.80 -6.41
CA PHE A 347 7.47 18.41 -6.02
C PHE A 347 8.85 18.19 -5.40
N VAL A 348 9.92 18.61 -6.10
CA VAL A 348 11.32 18.29 -5.72
C VAL A 348 11.73 19.01 -4.42
N VAL A 349 11.37 20.29 -4.26
CA VAL A 349 11.79 21.07 -3.09
C VAL A 349 11.14 20.54 -1.79
N PRO A 350 9.81 20.30 -1.72
CA PRO A 350 9.22 19.70 -0.52
C PRO A 350 9.75 18.30 -0.22
N LEU A 351 10.00 17.49 -1.26
CA LEU A 351 10.55 16.15 -1.09
C LEU A 351 11.97 16.19 -0.54
N GLY A 352 12.82 17.05 -1.08
CA GLY A 352 14.17 17.29 -0.57
C GLY A 352 14.17 17.82 0.86
N LEU A 353 13.20 18.67 1.21
CA LEU A 353 13.01 19.16 2.57
C LEU A 353 12.64 18.03 3.54
N ILE A 354 11.74 17.10 3.15
CA ILE A 354 11.41 15.92 3.97
C ILE A 354 12.69 15.14 4.25
N ILE A 355 13.45 14.78 3.22
CA ILE A 355 14.68 14.00 3.36
C ILE A 355 15.68 14.73 4.27
N GLY A 356 15.92 16.03 4.01
CA GLY A 356 16.85 16.84 4.82
C GLY A 356 16.44 16.93 6.28
N MET A 357 15.16 17.15 6.57
CA MET A 357 14.66 17.20 7.95
C MET A 357 14.75 15.85 8.66
N LEU A 358 14.48 14.74 7.95
CA LEU A 358 14.66 13.40 8.52
C LEU A 358 16.13 13.10 8.81
N MET A 359 17.06 13.52 7.94
CA MET A 359 18.51 13.40 8.20
C MET A 359 18.98 14.21 9.41
N LEU A 360 18.31 15.34 9.67
CA LEU A 360 18.55 16.18 10.85
C LEU A 360 17.82 15.68 12.10
N GLY A 361 17.22 14.49 12.09
CA GLY A 361 16.55 13.87 13.23
C GLY A 361 15.16 14.43 13.55
N SER A 362 14.53 15.19 12.64
CA SER A 362 13.15 15.65 12.82
C SER A 362 12.17 14.51 12.68
N SER A 363 11.04 14.59 13.42
CA SER A 363 9.96 13.59 13.26
C SER A 363 9.35 13.64 11.87
N PRO A 364 8.89 12.49 11.32
CA PRO A 364 8.23 12.45 10.02
C PRO A 364 7.03 13.39 9.91
N ALA A 365 6.20 13.48 10.95
CA ALA A 365 5.05 14.38 10.99
C ALA A 365 5.45 15.86 10.81
N ARG A 366 6.50 16.31 11.51
CA ARG A 366 7.01 17.68 11.40
C ARG A 366 7.61 17.95 10.02
N ALA A 367 8.35 16.99 9.47
CA ALA A 367 8.91 17.08 8.12
C ALA A 367 7.78 17.19 7.06
N GLY A 368 6.74 16.37 7.18
CA GLY A 368 5.56 16.43 6.33
C GLY A 368 4.80 17.75 6.43
N PHE A 369 4.60 18.29 7.63
CA PHE A 369 3.98 19.60 7.84
C PHE A 369 4.75 20.71 7.10
N MET A 370 6.07 20.77 7.26
CA MET A 370 6.91 21.76 6.59
C MET A 370 6.88 21.59 5.07
N ALA A 371 6.86 20.37 4.59
CA ALA A 371 6.74 20.09 3.17
C ALA A 371 5.39 20.57 2.58
N ILE A 372 4.28 20.36 3.32
CA ILE A 372 2.96 20.89 2.94
C ILE A 372 3.00 22.41 2.86
N ALA A 373 3.58 23.09 3.85
CA ALA A 373 3.67 24.55 3.87
C ALA A 373 4.46 25.09 2.65
N VAL A 374 5.60 24.47 2.34
CA VAL A 374 6.43 24.83 1.18
C VAL A 374 5.73 24.50 -0.14
N ALA A 375 5.13 23.31 -0.27
CA ALA A 375 4.39 22.91 -1.47
C ALA A 375 3.20 23.85 -1.74
N LEU A 376 2.44 24.20 -0.69
CA LEU A 376 1.33 25.15 -0.81
C LEU A 376 1.83 26.55 -1.21
N GLY A 377 2.89 27.05 -0.56
CA GLY A 377 3.48 28.34 -0.89
C GLY A 377 3.95 28.41 -2.35
N LEU A 378 4.74 27.42 -2.79
CA LEU A 378 5.20 27.35 -4.19
C LEU A 378 4.02 27.15 -5.16
N GLY A 379 3.06 26.29 -4.82
CA GLY A 379 1.88 26.05 -5.64
C GLY A 379 1.03 27.30 -5.85
N LEU A 380 0.77 28.06 -4.78
CA LEU A 380 0.04 29.33 -4.86
C LEU A 380 0.82 30.39 -5.65
N LEU A 381 2.14 30.39 -5.64
CA LEU A 381 2.97 31.32 -6.41
C LEU A 381 3.00 30.97 -7.90
N LEU A 382 3.13 29.69 -8.23
CA LEU A 382 3.43 29.22 -9.59
C LEU A 382 2.19 28.79 -10.38
N ASN A 383 1.14 28.27 -9.70
CA ASN A 383 -0.07 27.78 -10.35
C ASN A 383 -1.29 28.66 -10.05
N ARG A 384 -1.79 29.36 -11.08
CA ARG A 384 -2.98 30.22 -10.94
C ARG A 384 -4.26 29.42 -10.62
N GLU A 385 -4.38 28.21 -11.13
CA GLU A 385 -5.54 27.35 -10.91
C GLU A 385 -5.62 26.88 -9.44
N ALA A 386 -4.48 26.67 -8.80
CA ALA A 386 -4.39 26.30 -7.38
C ALA A 386 -4.88 27.41 -6.42
N ARG A 387 -4.96 28.66 -6.88
CA ARG A 387 -5.46 29.80 -6.08
C ARG A 387 -6.97 29.80 -5.91
N SER A 388 -7.71 28.95 -6.63
CA SER A 388 -9.16 28.92 -6.52
C SER A 388 -9.60 28.25 -5.21
N LEU A 389 -10.59 28.84 -4.52
CA LEU A 389 -11.21 28.22 -3.34
C LEU A 389 -11.74 26.83 -3.63
N LYS A 390 -12.19 26.58 -4.86
CA LYS A 390 -12.69 25.29 -5.31
C LYS A 390 -11.56 24.23 -5.34
N ALA A 391 -10.36 24.59 -5.82
CA ALA A 391 -9.21 23.68 -5.83
C ALA A 391 -8.78 23.33 -4.40
N LEU A 392 -8.72 24.31 -3.50
CA LEU A 392 -8.42 24.10 -2.09
C LEU A 392 -9.48 23.20 -1.40
N GLN A 393 -10.76 23.45 -1.67
CA GLN A 393 -11.86 22.63 -1.15
C GLN A 393 -11.74 21.17 -1.64
N VAL A 394 -11.42 20.95 -2.92
CA VAL A 394 -11.22 19.61 -3.49
C VAL A 394 -10.03 18.92 -2.82
N ALA A 395 -8.91 19.61 -2.62
CA ALA A 395 -7.73 19.06 -1.94
C ALA A 395 -8.05 18.66 -0.49
N VAL A 396 -8.71 19.54 0.30
CA VAL A 396 -9.07 19.29 1.69
C VAL A 396 -10.06 18.12 1.81
N THR A 397 -11.12 18.10 1.01
CA THR A 397 -12.14 17.04 1.07
C THR A 397 -11.59 15.71 0.54
N GLY A 398 -10.70 15.74 -0.44
CA GLY A 398 -9.98 14.57 -0.96
C GLY A 398 -9.07 13.97 0.12
N ALA A 399 -8.23 14.79 0.73
CA ALA A 399 -7.35 14.40 1.84
C ALA A 399 -8.13 13.82 3.02
N ALA A 400 -9.18 14.52 3.47
CA ALA A 400 -10.01 14.08 4.57
C ALA A 400 -10.72 12.74 4.27
N SER A 401 -11.25 12.58 3.05
CA SER A 401 -11.92 11.33 2.64
C SER A 401 -10.95 10.14 2.57
N ALA A 402 -9.75 10.35 2.07
CA ALA A 402 -8.71 9.31 2.03
C ALA A 402 -8.26 8.95 3.45
N SER A 403 -8.03 9.95 4.31
CA SER A 403 -7.66 9.78 5.72
C SER A 403 -8.71 9.03 6.51
N ALA A 404 -9.98 9.38 6.37
CA ALA A 404 -11.09 8.72 7.07
C ALA A 404 -11.21 7.23 6.71
N LYS A 405 -10.97 6.86 5.46
CA LYS A 405 -10.95 5.45 5.03
C LYS A 405 -9.82 4.66 5.71
N ILE A 406 -8.64 5.25 5.84
CA ILE A 406 -7.49 4.60 6.49
C ILE A 406 -7.72 4.53 8.00
N LEU A 407 -8.26 5.59 8.63
CA LEU A 407 -8.62 5.59 10.04
C LEU A 407 -9.56 4.43 10.39
N VAL A 408 -10.65 4.29 9.64
CA VAL A 408 -11.63 3.23 9.87
C VAL A 408 -11.05 1.84 9.58
N ALA A 409 -10.24 1.71 8.54
CA ALA A 409 -9.57 0.46 8.21
C ALA A 409 -8.63 0.01 9.35
N VAL A 410 -7.83 0.93 9.88
CA VAL A 410 -6.89 0.65 10.97
C VAL A 410 -7.61 0.44 12.30
N ALA A 411 -8.69 1.18 12.57
CA ALA A 411 -9.56 0.95 13.73
C ALA A 411 -10.16 -0.46 13.72
N ALA A 412 -10.62 -0.94 12.56
CA ALA A 412 -11.12 -2.31 12.40
C ALA A 412 -10.02 -3.35 12.64
N VAL A 413 -8.79 -3.11 12.14
CA VAL A 413 -7.63 -3.99 12.47
C VAL A 413 -7.34 -3.98 13.97
N GLY A 414 -7.51 -2.84 14.64
CA GLY A 414 -7.39 -2.75 16.10
C GLY A 414 -8.28 -3.75 16.85
N ILE A 415 -9.46 -4.09 16.31
CA ILE A 415 -10.31 -5.16 16.86
C ILE A 415 -9.57 -6.50 16.82
N VAL A 416 -8.96 -6.85 15.68
CA VAL A 416 -8.21 -8.10 15.53
C VAL A 416 -7.01 -8.13 16.46
N VAL A 417 -6.26 -7.04 16.54
CA VAL A 417 -5.09 -6.89 17.42
C VAL A 417 -5.48 -7.04 18.89
N GLY A 418 -6.56 -6.35 19.31
CA GLY A 418 -7.07 -6.47 20.68
C GLY A 418 -7.47 -7.89 21.06
N VAL A 419 -8.15 -8.59 20.15
CA VAL A 419 -8.49 -10.02 20.35
C VAL A 419 -7.22 -10.86 20.46
N MET A 420 -6.23 -10.64 19.58
CA MET A 420 -4.98 -11.39 19.59
C MET A 420 -4.21 -11.19 20.90
N ASN A 421 -4.14 -9.96 21.39
CA ASN A 421 -3.48 -9.64 22.67
C ASN A 421 -4.22 -10.30 23.83
N LEU A 422 -5.56 -10.19 23.86
CA LEU A 422 -6.41 -10.72 24.93
C LEU A 422 -6.37 -12.25 25.02
N THR A 423 -6.31 -12.95 23.88
CA THR A 423 -6.35 -14.41 23.81
C THR A 423 -4.98 -15.08 23.71
N GLY A 424 -3.92 -14.31 23.48
CA GLY A 424 -2.58 -14.83 23.20
C GLY A 424 -2.48 -15.55 21.84
N LEU A 425 -3.42 -15.30 20.93
CA LEU A 425 -3.53 -15.99 19.64
C LEU A 425 -2.27 -15.83 18.78
N GLY A 426 -1.60 -14.67 18.84
CA GLY A 426 -0.38 -14.42 18.06
C GLY A 426 0.74 -15.41 18.40
N LEU A 427 1.00 -15.66 19.68
CA LEU A 427 2.02 -16.63 20.11
C LEU A 427 1.65 -18.08 19.73
N ARG A 428 0.37 -18.41 19.76
CA ARG A 428 -0.12 -19.74 19.37
C ARG A 428 0.03 -19.98 17.87
N PHE A 429 -0.28 -18.97 17.05
CA PHE A 429 -0.04 -19.03 15.61
C PHE A 429 1.45 -19.16 15.29
N ALA A 430 2.30 -18.43 15.99
CA ALA A 430 3.75 -18.52 15.82
C ALA A 430 4.24 -19.97 16.10
N SER A 431 3.79 -20.56 17.20
CA SER A 431 4.14 -21.95 17.55
C SER A 431 3.58 -22.96 16.54
N ALA A 432 2.35 -22.77 16.07
CA ALA A 432 1.75 -23.63 15.05
C ALA A 432 2.47 -23.52 13.69
N ALA A 433 2.84 -22.31 13.28
CA ALA A 433 3.59 -22.09 12.05
C ALA A 433 4.97 -22.76 12.09
N GLN A 434 5.66 -22.68 13.24
CA GLN A 434 6.93 -23.38 13.44
C GLN A 434 6.76 -24.91 13.36
N ALA A 435 5.72 -25.46 14.01
CA ALA A 435 5.43 -26.89 13.97
C ALA A 435 5.07 -27.37 12.55
N LEU A 436 4.30 -26.59 11.78
CA LEU A 436 3.92 -26.94 10.41
C LEU A 436 5.08 -26.83 9.41
N SER A 437 6.06 -26.00 9.69
CA SER A 437 7.21 -25.78 8.81
C SER A 437 8.38 -26.71 9.10
N ASP A 438 8.29 -27.60 10.09
CA ASP A 438 9.40 -28.43 10.59
C ASP A 438 10.70 -27.63 10.82
N GLY A 439 10.59 -26.37 11.21
CA GLY A 439 11.72 -25.45 11.34
C GLY A 439 12.31 -24.95 10.01
N SER A 440 11.70 -25.24 8.87
CA SER A 440 12.15 -24.79 7.57
C SER A 440 11.78 -23.31 7.34
N LEU A 441 12.78 -22.44 7.24
CA LEU A 441 12.60 -21.03 6.92
C LEU A 441 11.85 -20.82 5.60
N LEU A 442 12.21 -21.59 4.55
CA LEU A 442 11.55 -21.46 3.25
C LEU A 442 10.05 -21.77 3.33
N MET A 443 9.67 -22.83 4.05
CA MET A 443 8.26 -23.19 4.20
C MET A 443 7.49 -22.13 4.98
N SER A 444 8.07 -21.61 6.07
CA SER A 444 7.48 -20.50 6.84
C SER A 444 7.27 -19.24 5.99
N LEU A 445 8.25 -18.89 5.16
CA LEU A 445 8.14 -17.75 4.24
C LEU A 445 7.06 -17.98 3.17
N ILE A 446 6.94 -19.19 2.62
CA ILE A 446 5.89 -19.54 1.64
C ILE A 446 4.51 -19.42 2.29
N VAL A 447 4.32 -19.97 3.50
CA VAL A 447 3.05 -19.88 4.25
C VAL A 447 2.71 -18.41 4.52
N MET A 448 3.69 -17.62 4.99
CA MET A 448 3.50 -16.18 5.22
C MET A 448 3.15 -15.43 3.93
N ALA A 449 3.82 -15.72 2.82
CA ALA A 449 3.52 -15.12 1.53
C ALA A 449 2.10 -15.43 1.05
N MET A 450 1.69 -16.70 1.17
CA MET A 450 0.32 -17.13 0.82
C MET A 450 -0.72 -16.46 1.71
N ALA A 451 -0.50 -16.39 3.02
CA ALA A 451 -1.37 -15.69 3.95
C ALA A 451 -1.49 -14.19 3.58
N CYS A 452 -0.37 -13.53 3.26
CA CYS A 452 -0.36 -12.13 2.78
C CYS A 452 -1.20 -11.95 1.52
N LEU A 453 -1.03 -12.82 0.53
CA LEU A 453 -1.79 -12.73 -0.71
C LEU A 453 -3.28 -12.98 -0.46
N MET A 454 -3.64 -13.99 0.33
CA MET A 454 -5.03 -14.32 0.62
C MET A 454 -5.73 -13.22 1.43
N LEU A 455 -5.13 -12.76 2.53
CA LEU A 455 -5.70 -11.69 3.37
C LEU A 455 -5.64 -10.32 2.68
N GLY A 456 -4.61 -10.07 1.88
CA GLY A 456 -4.49 -8.84 1.09
C GLY A 456 -5.50 -8.73 -0.06
N MET A 457 -6.13 -9.85 -0.47
CA MET A 457 -7.16 -9.82 -1.52
C MET A 457 -8.39 -9.05 -1.04
N GLY A 458 -8.65 -7.88 -1.64
CA GLY A 458 -9.81 -7.04 -1.33
C GLY A 458 -9.67 -6.17 -0.10
N MET A 459 -8.49 -6.10 0.51
CA MET A 459 -8.18 -5.16 1.58
C MET A 459 -7.08 -4.16 1.15
N PRO A 460 -7.07 -2.92 1.70
CA PRO A 460 -5.94 -2.02 1.56
C PRO A 460 -4.66 -2.62 2.19
N THR A 461 -3.51 -2.17 1.72
CA THR A 461 -2.19 -2.70 2.12
C THR A 461 -1.94 -2.62 3.63
N VAL A 462 -2.38 -1.54 4.29
CA VAL A 462 -2.17 -1.33 5.74
C VAL A 462 -2.85 -2.40 6.60
N PRO A 463 -4.16 -2.67 6.46
CA PRO A 463 -4.81 -3.76 7.19
C PRO A 463 -4.17 -5.13 6.95
N ALA A 464 -3.89 -5.46 5.69
CA ALA A 464 -3.26 -6.73 5.33
C ALA A 464 -1.88 -6.89 6.01
N TYR A 465 -1.04 -5.86 5.93
CA TYR A 465 0.27 -5.86 6.59
C TYR A 465 0.16 -6.05 8.10
N LEU A 466 -0.70 -5.27 8.79
CA LEU A 466 -0.81 -5.31 10.25
C LEU A 466 -1.27 -6.68 10.75
N ILE A 467 -2.31 -7.24 10.15
CA ILE A 467 -2.84 -8.55 10.56
C ILE A 467 -1.75 -9.62 10.43
N ILE A 468 -1.03 -9.63 9.31
CA ILE A 468 -0.08 -10.70 9.03
C ILE A 468 1.20 -10.55 9.85
N ILE A 469 1.73 -9.34 9.97
CA ILE A 469 2.97 -9.15 10.72
C ILE A 469 2.79 -9.47 12.21
N LEU A 470 1.64 -9.13 12.77
CA LEU A 470 1.35 -9.43 14.17
C LEU A 470 1.11 -10.93 14.42
N VAL A 471 0.57 -11.64 13.43
CA VAL A 471 0.32 -13.10 13.52
C VAL A 471 1.58 -13.90 13.24
N MET A 472 2.30 -13.59 12.16
CA MET A 472 3.38 -14.46 11.64
C MET A 472 4.77 -13.86 11.81
N GLY A 473 4.88 -12.55 12.08
CA GLY A 473 6.17 -11.89 12.30
C GLY A 473 7.03 -12.58 13.35
N PRO A 474 6.50 -12.78 14.58
CA PRO A 474 7.27 -13.45 15.64
C PRO A 474 7.74 -14.85 15.28
N ALA A 475 6.97 -15.62 14.50
CA ALA A 475 7.35 -16.95 14.05
C ALA A 475 8.57 -16.94 13.12
N VAL A 476 8.61 -15.98 12.19
CA VAL A 476 9.68 -15.86 11.21
C VAL A 476 10.93 -15.26 11.85
N GLU A 477 10.78 -14.32 12.78
CA GLU A 477 11.87 -13.76 13.55
C GLU A 477 12.54 -14.82 14.45
N ALA A 478 11.76 -15.71 15.05
CA ALA A 478 12.28 -16.83 15.82
C ALA A 478 13.12 -17.82 14.99
N LEU A 479 12.99 -17.82 13.67
CA LEU A 479 13.84 -18.57 12.72
C LEU A 479 15.12 -17.81 12.33
N GLY A 480 15.41 -16.68 13.00
CA GLY A 480 16.62 -15.90 12.77
C GLY A 480 16.51 -14.83 11.67
N VAL A 481 15.32 -14.56 11.17
CA VAL A 481 15.12 -13.48 10.19
C VAL A 481 15.14 -12.12 10.90
N PRO A 482 15.96 -11.15 10.44
CA PRO A 482 15.95 -9.80 11.01
C PRO A 482 14.55 -9.17 10.95
N THR A 483 14.13 -8.47 12.02
CA THR A 483 12.81 -7.83 12.12
C THR A 483 12.47 -6.98 10.89
N ILE A 484 13.41 -6.15 10.42
CA ILE A 484 13.18 -5.34 9.21
C ILE A 484 12.91 -6.19 7.97
N ALA A 485 13.58 -7.33 7.82
CA ALA A 485 13.39 -8.22 6.69
C ALA A 485 12.02 -8.92 6.75
N ALA A 486 11.58 -9.37 7.93
CA ALA A 486 10.25 -9.95 8.14
C ALA A 486 9.14 -8.92 7.80
N HIS A 487 9.26 -7.71 8.31
CA HIS A 487 8.33 -6.62 8.04
C HIS A 487 8.28 -6.22 6.56
N MET A 488 9.44 -6.05 5.91
CA MET A 488 9.54 -5.74 4.49
C MET A 488 8.97 -6.85 3.62
N PHE A 489 9.17 -8.13 4.01
CA PHE A 489 8.59 -9.29 3.33
C PHE A 489 7.06 -9.19 3.29
N VAL A 490 6.43 -8.95 4.44
CA VAL A 490 4.97 -8.80 4.53
C VAL A 490 4.47 -7.60 3.70
N VAL A 491 5.17 -6.46 3.75
CA VAL A 491 4.82 -5.28 2.95
C VAL A 491 4.82 -5.59 1.46
N TYR A 492 5.85 -6.28 0.95
CA TYR A 492 5.92 -6.64 -0.46
C TYR A 492 4.73 -7.50 -0.88
N PHE A 493 4.41 -8.56 -0.13
CA PHE A 493 3.29 -9.43 -0.47
C PHE A 493 1.94 -8.74 -0.31
N ALA A 494 1.78 -7.88 0.70
CA ALA A 494 0.58 -7.06 0.85
C ALA A 494 0.39 -6.09 -0.33
N VAL A 495 1.48 -5.50 -0.84
CA VAL A 495 1.44 -4.63 -2.03
C VAL A 495 1.16 -5.44 -3.30
N MET A 496 1.79 -6.61 -3.47
CA MET A 496 1.57 -7.48 -4.64
C MET A 496 0.15 -8.04 -4.70
N SER A 497 -0.55 -8.18 -3.56
CA SER A 497 -1.95 -8.61 -3.55
C SER A 497 -2.87 -7.68 -4.36
N ALA A 498 -2.53 -6.39 -4.49
CA ALA A 498 -3.32 -5.43 -5.26
C ALA A 498 -3.33 -5.70 -6.79
N ILE A 499 -2.40 -6.51 -7.29
CA ILE A 499 -2.37 -6.94 -8.70
C ILE A 499 -2.67 -8.44 -8.87
N THR A 500 -2.76 -9.19 -7.76
CA THR A 500 -2.91 -10.66 -7.80
C THR A 500 -4.39 -11.06 -7.94
N PRO A 501 -4.77 -11.86 -8.95
CA PRO A 501 -6.10 -12.44 -9.04
C PRO A 501 -6.47 -13.25 -7.78
N PRO A 502 -7.79 -13.36 -7.46
CA PRO A 502 -8.96 -12.95 -8.24
C PRO A 502 -9.41 -11.51 -8.01
N VAL A 503 -9.00 -10.81 -6.94
CA VAL A 503 -9.55 -9.49 -6.59
C VAL A 503 -8.76 -8.35 -7.23
N ALA A 504 -7.43 -8.35 -7.19
CA ALA A 504 -6.52 -7.49 -7.95
C ALA A 504 -7.00 -6.03 -8.14
N LEU A 505 -7.23 -5.29 -7.05
CA LEU A 505 -7.89 -3.97 -7.07
C LEU A 505 -7.26 -2.98 -8.06
N ALA A 506 -5.91 -2.96 -8.19
CA ALA A 506 -5.22 -2.10 -9.15
C ALA A 506 -5.45 -2.54 -10.59
N GLY A 507 -5.52 -3.86 -10.85
CA GLY A 507 -5.84 -4.41 -12.15
C GLY A 507 -7.27 -4.09 -12.60
N TYR A 508 -8.24 -4.15 -11.67
CA TYR A 508 -9.62 -3.76 -11.93
C TYR A 508 -9.76 -2.25 -12.20
N ALA A 509 -9.03 -1.42 -11.45
CA ALA A 509 -9.01 0.02 -11.71
C ALA A 509 -8.44 0.34 -13.09
N ALA A 510 -7.36 -0.33 -13.51
CA ALA A 510 -6.78 -0.16 -14.84
C ALA A 510 -7.69 -0.66 -15.97
N ALA A 511 -8.54 -1.67 -15.72
CA ALA A 511 -9.39 -2.30 -16.72
C ALA A 511 -10.40 -1.35 -17.35
N SER A 512 -11.02 -0.48 -16.54
CA SER A 512 -11.98 0.52 -17.01
C SER A 512 -11.35 1.57 -17.93
N ILE A 513 -10.06 1.88 -17.72
CA ILE A 513 -9.32 2.86 -18.52
C ILE A 513 -8.74 2.20 -19.78
N ALA A 514 -8.24 0.97 -19.63
CA ALA A 514 -7.61 0.22 -20.71
C ALA A 514 -8.61 -0.35 -21.73
N ASP A 515 -9.89 -0.44 -21.36
CA ASP A 515 -10.94 -1.14 -22.10
C ASP A 515 -10.52 -2.60 -22.38
N ALA A 516 -10.17 -3.31 -21.31
CA ALA A 516 -9.66 -4.67 -21.38
C ALA A 516 -10.09 -5.50 -20.15
N SER A 517 -10.07 -6.82 -20.28
CA SER A 517 -10.47 -7.74 -19.22
C SER A 517 -9.67 -7.54 -17.93
N PRO A 518 -10.31 -7.29 -16.77
CA PRO A 518 -9.64 -7.14 -15.48
C PRO A 518 -8.75 -8.35 -15.13
N MET A 519 -9.26 -9.57 -15.30
CA MET A 519 -8.51 -10.79 -15.07
C MET A 519 -7.29 -10.88 -16.00
N GLY A 520 -7.46 -10.51 -17.27
CA GLY A 520 -6.37 -10.50 -18.25
C GLY A 520 -5.27 -9.50 -17.87
N ILE A 521 -5.63 -8.30 -17.43
CA ILE A 521 -4.71 -7.29 -16.94
C ILE A 521 -3.97 -7.81 -15.72
N SER A 522 -4.68 -8.35 -14.74
CA SER A 522 -4.10 -8.81 -13.47
C SER A 522 -3.11 -9.96 -13.67
N VAL A 523 -3.45 -10.95 -14.48
CA VAL A 523 -2.51 -12.05 -14.83
C VAL A 523 -1.27 -11.51 -15.55
N THR A 524 -1.44 -10.52 -16.43
CA THR A 524 -0.29 -9.90 -17.11
C THR A 524 0.53 -9.05 -16.15
N ALA A 525 -0.11 -8.33 -15.21
CA ALA A 525 0.56 -7.55 -14.18
C ALA A 525 1.41 -8.42 -13.25
N VAL A 526 0.88 -9.57 -12.79
CA VAL A 526 1.66 -10.55 -12.00
C VAL A 526 2.90 -11.03 -12.77
N ARG A 527 2.76 -11.32 -14.08
CA ARG A 527 3.91 -11.73 -14.90
C ARG A 527 4.97 -10.64 -15.02
N LEU A 528 4.57 -9.37 -15.20
CA LEU A 528 5.49 -8.24 -15.24
C LEU A 528 6.17 -8.00 -13.90
N ALA A 529 5.44 -8.20 -12.81
CA ALA A 529 5.85 -7.93 -11.45
C ALA A 529 6.45 -9.16 -10.72
N LEU A 530 6.85 -10.22 -11.43
CA LEU A 530 7.38 -11.45 -10.83
C LEU A 530 8.54 -11.21 -9.85
N MET A 531 9.40 -10.24 -10.13
CA MET A 531 10.47 -9.86 -9.20
C MET A 531 9.93 -9.31 -7.88
N GLY A 532 8.75 -8.69 -7.86
CA GLY A 532 8.09 -8.27 -6.62
C GLY A 532 7.74 -9.41 -5.67
N PHE A 533 7.60 -10.64 -6.19
CA PHE A 533 7.39 -11.86 -5.40
C PHE A 533 8.71 -12.56 -5.04
N LEU A 534 9.78 -12.36 -5.82
CA LEU A 534 11.07 -13.03 -5.61
C LEU A 534 12.04 -12.21 -4.74
N VAL A 535 12.05 -10.89 -4.89
CA VAL A 535 12.91 -9.98 -4.13
C VAL A 535 12.75 -10.13 -2.61
N PRO A 536 11.53 -10.34 -2.06
CA PRO A 536 11.36 -10.59 -0.62
C PRO A 536 12.13 -11.80 -0.12
N PHE A 537 12.10 -12.91 -0.83
CA PHE A 537 12.92 -14.07 -0.47
C PHE A 537 14.42 -13.75 -0.57
N ALA A 538 14.83 -13.00 -1.60
CA ALA A 538 16.22 -12.65 -1.79
C ALA A 538 16.80 -11.85 -0.62
N PHE A 539 16.10 -10.85 -0.10
CA PHE A 539 16.63 -10.06 1.01
C PHE A 539 16.50 -10.77 2.38
N VAL A 540 15.61 -11.75 2.52
CA VAL A 540 15.60 -12.61 3.72
C VAL A 540 16.84 -13.51 3.74
N TYR A 541 17.22 -14.11 2.60
CA TYR A 541 18.42 -14.93 2.48
C TYR A 541 19.72 -14.15 2.33
N SER A 542 19.65 -12.88 1.99
CA SER A 542 20.80 -11.97 1.83
C SER A 542 20.44 -10.59 2.39
N PRO A 543 20.47 -10.44 3.72
CA PRO A 543 20.09 -9.19 4.40
C PRO A 543 20.91 -7.97 3.99
N SER A 544 22.11 -8.16 3.47
CA SER A 544 22.95 -7.10 2.88
C SER A 544 22.24 -6.27 1.81
N LEU A 545 21.20 -6.82 1.14
CA LEU A 545 20.35 -6.09 0.19
C LEU A 545 19.55 -4.95 0.85
N LEU A 546 19.29 -5.03 2.14
CA LEU A 546 18.59 -4.00 2.90
C LEU A 546 19.50 -2.86 3.35
N LEU A 547 20.81 -2.92 3.12
CA LEU A 547 21.85 -1.91 3.43
C LEU A 547 22.05 -1.60 4.92
N ILE A 548 21.12 -1.93 5.80
CA ILE A 548 21.11 -1.55 7.21
C ILE A 548 21.31 -2.73 8.17
N THR A 549 21.28 -3.95 7.64
CA THR A 549 21.38 -5.18 8.44
C THR A 549 22.51 -6.03 7.89
N ASP A 550 23.48 -6.41 8.74
CA ASP A 550 24.59 -7.31 8.42
C ASP A 550 25.25 -7.04 7.06
N PHE A 551 25.54 -5.77 6.77
CA PHE A 551 26.02 -5.36 5.46
C PHE A 551 27.44 -5.88 5.20
N ALA A 552 27.55 -6.75 4.20
CA ALA A 552 28.81 -7.22 3.65
C ALA A 552 28.87 -6.92 2.15
N LEU A 553 29.87 -6.13 1.73
CA LEU A 553 29.98 -5.66 0.32
C LEU A 553 30.04 -6.83 -0.67
N GLY A 554 30.77 -7.90 -0.36
CA GLY A 554 30.88 -9.08 -1.23
C GLY A 554 29.55 -9.79 -1.43
N GLU A 555 28.76 -9.99 -0.35
CA GLU A 555 27.43 -10.56 -0.39
C GLU A 555 26.46 -9.64 -1.15
N PHE A 556 26.50 -8.35 -0.90
CA PHE A 556 25.69 -7.36 -1.58
C PHE A 556 25.92 -7.38 -3.10
N VAL A 557 27.18 -7.33 -3.54
CA VAL A 557 27.52 -7.38 -4.97
C VAL A 557 27.07 -8.70 -5.60
N TRP A 558 27.32 -9.82 -4.92
CA TRP A 558 26.86 -11.13 -5.39
C TRP A 558 25.34 -11.21 -5.51
N ALA A 559 24.61 -10.71 -4.52
CA ALA A 559 23.14 -10.66 -4.53
C ALA A 559 22.62 -9.80 -5.69
N LEU A 560 23.23 -8.64 -5.97
CA LEU A 560 22.86 -7.81 -7.11
C LEU A 560 23.13 -8.51 -8.45
N LEU A 561 24.26 -9.19 -8.60
CA LEU A 561 24.59 -9.92 -9.83
C LEU A 561 23.61 -11.04 -10.12
N ARG A 562 23.29 -11.87 -9.11
CA ARG A 562 22.34 -12.99 -9.28
C ARG A 562 20.91 -12.51 -9.52
N LEU A 563 20.47 -11.42 -8.87
CA LEU A 563 19.14 -10.86 -9.09
C LEU A 563 19.06 -10.14 -10.44
N GLY A 564 20.13 -9.47 -10.87
CA GLY A 564 20.25 -8.94 -12.24
C GLY A 564 20.14 -10.03 -13.29
N ALA A 565 20.77 -11.18 -13.07
CA ALA A 565 20.65 -12.36 -13.92
C ALA A 565 19.22 -12.96 -13.88
N ALA A 566 18.59 -13.01 -12.71
CA ALA A 566 17.18 -13.44 -12.59
C ALA A 566 16.24 -12.54 -13.39
N ILE A 567 16.39 -11.22 -13.30
CA ILE A 567 15.65 -10.24 -14.10
C ILE A 567 15.86 -10.49 -15.60
N TRP A 568 17.12 -10.69 -15.99
CA TRP A 568 17.50 -10.97 -17.38
C TRP A 568 16.85 -12.28 -17.89
N MET A 569 16.86 -13.36 -17.09
CA MET A 569 16.22 -14.62 -17.42
C MET A 569 14.71 -14.48 -17.55
N LEU A 570 14.05 -13.84 -16.59
CA LEU A 570 12.59 -13.60 -16.63
C LEU A 570 12.19 -12.80 -17.87
N ALA A 571 12.91 -11.72 -18.17
CA ALA A 571 12.59 -10.86 -19.30
C ALA A 571 12.80 -11.57 -20.65
N LEU A 572 13.97 -12.19 -20.87
CA LEU A 572 14.31 -12.81 -22.15
C LEU A 572 13.52 -14.08 -22.44
N PHE A 573 13.34 -14.94 -21.44
CA PHE A 573 12.73 -16.23 -21.65
C PHE A 573 11.21 -16.14 -21.77
N ALA A 574 10.57 -15.16 -21.12
CA ALA A 574 9.15 -14.89 -21.28
C ALA A 574 8.75 -14.58 -22.75
N GLY A 575 9.65 -14.00 -23.54
CA GLY A 575 9.41 -13.67 -24.96
C GLY A 575 9.59 -14.82 -25.94
N ARG A 576 10.05 -16.02 -25.50
CA ARG A 576 10.46 -17.13 -26.39
C ARG A 576 9.52 -18.33 -26.43
N GLY A 577 8.38 -18.27 -25.74
CA GLY A 577 7.40 -19.35 -25.64
C GLY A 577 7.28 -19.95 -24.24
N HIS A 578 6.28 -20.81 -24.04
CA HIS A 578 5.88 -21.28 -22.70
C HIS A 578 6.98 -22.05 -21.97
N LEU A 579 7.68 -22.97 -22.66
CA LEU A 579 8.76 -23.76 -22.04
C LEU A 579 9.94 -22.90 -21.59
N TRP A 580 10.34 -21.92 -22.40
CA TRP A 580 11.39 -20.97 -22.04
C TRP A 580 10.97 -20.08 -20.89
N ALA A 581 9.71 -19.64 -20.87
CA ALA A 581 9.20 -18.83 -19.76
C ALA A 581 9.23 -19.61 -18.44
N ILE A 582 8.84 -20.89 -18.45
CA ILE A 582 8.91 -21.76 -17.28
C ILE A 582 10.38 -21.96 -16.85
N ALA A 583 11.30 -22.24 -17.78
CA ALA A 583 12.72 -22.39 -17.48
C ALA A 583 13.33 -21.10 -16.89
N GLY A 584 12.94 -19.92 -17.43
CA GLY A 584 13.36 -18.63 -16.89
C GLY A 584 12.84 -18.38 -15.47
N MET A 585 11.60 -18.74 -15.20
CA MET A 585 10.98 -18.61 -13.88
C MET A 585 11.65 -19.54 -12.86
N LEU A 586 11.85 -20.82 -13.21
CA LEU A 586 12.54 -21.77 -12.35
C LEU A 586 13.98 -21.35 -12.06
N GLY A 587 14.72 -20.91 -13.10
CA GLY A 587 16.07 -20.39 -12.92
C GLY A 587 16.12 -19.15 -12.02
N ALA A 588 15.18 -18.21 -12.17
CA ALA A 588 15.09 -17.04 -11.31
C ALA A 588 14.79 -17.41 -9.85
N ILE A 589 13.90 -18.38 -9.61
CA ILE A 589 13.62 -18.92 -8.27
C ILE A 589 14.88 -19.54 -7.66
N LEU A 590 15.58 -20.39 -8.41
CA LEU A 590 16.82 -21.04 -7.93
C LEU A 590 17.93 -20.04 -7.61
N LEU A 591 18.02 -18.93 -8.35
CA LEU A 591 18.98 -17.85 -8.07
C LEU A 591 18.67 -17.08 -6.77
N VAL A 592 17.43 -17.11 -6.32
CA VAL A 592 17.02 -16.48 -5.06
C VAL A 592 17.32 -17.36 -3.85
N LEU A 593 17.22 -18.70 -4.00
CA LEU A 593 17.49 -19.65 -2.93
C LEU A 593 18.97 -19.65 -2.51
N PRO A 594 19.27 -19.98 -1.23
CA PRO A 594 20.65 -20.08 -0.75
C PRO A 594 21.40 -21.26 -1.42
N GLY A 595 22.70 -21.09 -1.60
CA GLY A 595 23.58 -22.13 -2.15
C GLY A 595 24.43 -21.62 -3.31
N LEU A 596 25.68 -21.24 -3.02
CA LEU A 596 26.59 -20.64 -4.00
C LEU A 596 26.79 -21.51 -5.23
N TYR A 597 27.01 -22.81 -5.05
CA TYR A 597 27.22 -23.76 -6.17
C TYR A 597 25.97 -23.91 -7.04
N LEU A 598 24.76 -23.94 -6.41
CA LEU A 598 23.50 -23.97 -7.13
C LEU A 598 23.34 -22.71 -7.99
N GLN A 599 23.60 -21.54 -7.42
CA GLN A 599 23.49 -20.25 -8.11
C GLN A 599 24.46 -20.14 -9.28
N ILE A 600 25.73 -20.53 -9.09
CA ILE A 600 26.74 -20.56 -10.17
C ILE A 600 26.32 -21.55 -11.27
N GLY A 601 25.86 -22.73 -10.92
CA GLY A 601 25.37 -23.73 -11.88
C GLY A 601 24.21 -23.21 -12.73
N VAL A 602 23.21 -22.57 -12.10
CA VAL A 602 22.08 -21.97 -12.80
C VAL A 602 22.52 -20.84 -13.74
N LEU A 603 23.44 -19.99 -13.30
CA LEU A 603 24.02 -18.92 -14.15
C LEU A 603 24.74 -19.49 -15.37
N ALA A 604 25.58 -20.50 -15.17
CA ALA A 604 26.29 -21.16 -16.25
C ALA A 604 25.35 -21.81 -17.27
N LEU A 605 24.32 -22.52 -16.79
CA LEU A 605 23.27 -23.11 -17.64
C LEU A 605 22.49 -22.05 -18.41
N ALA A 606 22.13 -20.94 -17.78
CA ALA A 606 21.39 -19.85 -18.43
C ALA A 606 22.21 -19.20 -19.55
N VAL A 607 23.51 -18.94 -19.31
CA VAL A 607 24.42 -18.39 -20.31
C VAL A 607 24.60 -19.37 -21.47
N LEU A 608 24.79 -20.66 -21.18
CA LEU A 608 24.93 -21.71 -22.19
C LEU A 608 23.65 -21.82 -23.04
N ALA A 609 22.47 -21.86 -22.41
CA ALA A 609 21.18 -21.90 -23.11
C ALA A 609 20.98 -20.70 -24.03
N GLU A 610 21.39 -19.50 -23.59
CA GLU A 610 21.35 -18.28 -24.40
C GLU A 610 22.33 -18.37 -25.58
N ALA A 611 23.55 -18.83 -25.37
CA ALA A 611 24.55 -19.01 -26.43
C ALA A 611 24.07 -19.99 -27.49
N LEU A 612 23.56 -21.16 -27.07
CA LEU A 612 22.99 -22.17 -27.97
C LEU A 612 21.79 -21.65 -28.78
N TYR A 613 20.91 -20.90 -28.13
CA TYR A 613 19.75 -20.28 -28.79
C TYR A 613 20.19 -19.28 -29.87
N ARG A 614 21.20 -18.45 -29.58
CA ARG A 614 21.76 -17.49 -30.55
C ARG A 614 22.46 -18.18 -31.73
N LEU A 615 23.22 -19.21 -31.47
CA LEU A 615 23.88 -20.02 -32.51
C LEU A 615 22.87 -20.70 -33.44
N ARG A 616 21.79 -21.26 -32.88
CA ARG A 616 20.70 -21.85 -33.64
C ARG A 616 19.97 -20.82 -34.53
N LYS A 617 19.70 -19.62 -33.99
CA LYS A 617 19.03 -18.54 -34.72
C LYS A 617 19.92 -17.91 -35.82
N SER A 618 21.23 -17.91 -35.65
CA SER A 618 22.19 -17.37 -36.64
C SER A 618 22.49 -18.32 -37.81
N GLY A 619 21.88 -19.52 -37.85
CA GLY A 619 22.14 -20.51 -38.91
C GLY A 619 23.51 -21.21 -38.84
N ARG A 620 24.40 -20.81 -37.89
CA ARG A 620 25.75 -21.37 -37.74
C ARG A 620 25.79 -22.80 -37.21
N PHE A 621 24.66 -23.32 -36.69
CA PHE A 621 24.57 -24.72 -36.24
C PHE A 621 24.64 -25.72 -37.40
N GLY A 622 24.23 -25.32 -38.63
CA GLY A 622 24.38 -26.16 -39.83
C GLY A 622 25.83 -26.30 -40.32
N GLN A 623 26.69 -25.35 -40.01
CA GLN A 623 28.11 -25.38 -40.41
C GLN A 623 29.00 -26.20 -39.47
N LEU A 624 28.63 -26.37 -38.21
CA LEU A 624 29.38 -27.22 -37.27
C LEU A 624 29.13 -28.72 -37.49
N ASN A 625 27.96 -29.12 -37.98
CA ASN A 625 27.69 -30.50 -38.36
C ASN A 625 28.34 -30.91 -39.70
N SER A 626 28.72 -29.97 -40.53
CA SER A 626 29.41 -30.26 -41.80
C SER A 626 30.96 -30.37 -41.64
N LEU A 627 31.50 -30.05 -40.45
CA LEU A 627 32.91 -30.20 -40.13
C LEU A 627 33.23 -31.50 -39.37
N SER A 628 32.21 -32.32 -39.05
CA SER A 628 32.31 -33.60 -38.31
C SER A 628 31.98 -34.81 -39.18
N LEU A 629 31.89 -34.68 -40.48
CA LEU A 629 31.90 -35.72 -41.52
C LEU A 629 33.12 -35.52 -42.39
#